data_5bf5f5947e940b2bb7a619af22b33b94
#
_entry.id   5bf5f5947e940b2bb7a619af22b33b94
#
_cell.length_a   1.000
_cell.length_b   1.000
_cell.length_c   1.000
_cell.angle_alpha   90.00
_cell.angle_beta   90.00
_cell.angle_gamma   90.00
#
_symmetry.space_group_name_H-M   'P 1'
#
loop_
_entity.id
_entity.type
_entity.pdbx_description
1 polymer ?
#
loop_
_entity_poly.entity_id
_entity_poly.type
_entity_poly.pdbx_seq_one_letter_code
_entity_poly.pdbx_strand_id
1 'polypeptide(L)'
;DNAPVVDFNTISSNGAESTASKAITVDLSAASSQNVTVDYAITGTATGSGTDYTLANGTLTINAGATSGSITIGSIVDDSLDETNETVIVTLSNSSNATLGTDKVHTYTIIDNDNPPTVDFELTSSSGAESVSSKAVTVDISAASSLNVTVDYAVTGTATGSGTDYTLANGTLTINAGATSGTITIDGIVDDGNVEGNETVILTLSNSSNATVGSDNVHTFTILEPVVGNRNIAFANA
;
A
#
# COMPACT_ATOMS: atom_id res chain seq x y z
N ASP A 1 47.15 -29.15 6.04
CA ASP A 1 45.68 -29.11 6.05
C ASP A 1 45.24 -27.99 5.15
N ASN A 2 44.18 -28.23 4.36
CA ASN A 2 43.60 -27.20 3.50
C ASN A 2 42.80 -26.20 4.37
N ALA A 3 42.77 -24.92 3.95
CA ALA A 3 41.90 -23.93 4.55
C ALA A 3 40.42 -24.40 4.44
N PRO A 4 39.62 -24.21 5.49
CA PRO A 4 38.20 -24.57 5.45
C PRO A 4 37.45 -23.75 4.38
N VAL A 5 36.31 -24.25 3.93
CA VAL A 5 35.38 -23.52 3.06
C VAL A 5 34.37 -22.83 3.95
N VAL A 6 34.05 -21.55 3.64
CA VAL A 6 33.04 -20.75 4.34
C VAL A 6 31.83 -20.54 3.43
N ASP A 7 30.64 -20.93 3.90
CA ASP A 7 29.37 -20.87 3.19
C ASP A 7 28.22 -20.52 4.13
N PHE A 8 27.12 -20.05 3.57
CA PHE A 8 25.86 -20.04 4.33
C PHE A 8 25.33 -21.46 4.52
N ASN A 9 24.81 -21.76 5.72
CA ASN A 9 24.13 -23.02 6.01
C ASN A 9 22.91 -23.27 5.09
N THR A 10 22.21 -22.20 4.71
CA THR A 10 21.09 -22.18 3.77
C THR A 10 21.19 -20.95 2.89
N ILE A 11 20.74 -21.05 1.64
CA ILE A 11 20.77 -19.93 0.69
C ILE A 11 19.51 -19.03 0.77
N SER A 12 18.49 -19.46 1.50
CA SER A 12 17.27 -18.66 1.72
C SER A 12 16.58 -19.00 3.02
N SER A 13 15.84 -18.03 3.54
CA SER A 13 14.89 -18.18 4.65
C SER A 13 13.85 -17.06 4.60
N ASN A 14 12.83 -17.14 5.43
CA ASN A 14 11.80 -16.12 5.56
C ASN A 14 11.30 -16.01 7.00
N GLY A 15 10.51 -14.99 7.27
CA GLY A 15 9.76 -14.79 8.50
C GLY A 15 8.81 -13.64 8.33
N ALA A 16 7.71 -13.63 9.11
CA ALA A 16 6.82 -12.48 9.16
C ALA A 16 7.56 -11.28 9.77
N GLU A 17 7.18 -10.07 9.43
CA GLU A 17 7.75 -8.84 9.99
C GLU A 17 7.54 -8.72 11.50
N SER A 18 6.53 -9.39 12.07
CA SER A 18 6.36 -9.56 13.53
C SER A 18 7.49 -10.35 14.20
N THR A 19 8.44 -10.89 13.43
CA THR A 19 9.63 -11.56 13.94
C THR A 19 10.73 -10.54 14.21
N ALA A 20 10.99 -10.20 15.45
CA ALA A 20 11.90 -9.12 15.85
C ALA A 20 13.34 -9.23 15.30
N SER A 21 13.83 -10.43 14.97
CA SER A 21 15.16 -10.64 14.41
C SER A 21 15.32 -12.02 13.78
N LYS A 22 16.31 -12.13 12.87
CA LYS A 22 16.69 -13.39 12.22
C LYS A 22 18.20 -13.57 12.24
N ALA A 23 18.67 -14.66 12.84
CA ALA A 23 20.07 -15.09 12.73
C ALA A 23 20.24 -15.96 11.47
N ILE A 24 21.23 -15.63 10.66
CA ILE A 24 21.64 -16.38 9.47
C ILE A 24 22.97 -17.06 9.79
N THR A 25 23.01 -18.39 9.74
CA THR A 25 24.20 -19.17 10.07
C THR A 25 25.16 -19.23 8.90
N VAL A 26 26.44 -18.99 9.20
CA VAL A 26 27.56 -19.16 8.29
C VAL A 26 28.40 -20.30 8.83
N ASP A 27 28.65 -21.32 8.03
CA ASP A 27 29.35 -22.54 8.41
C ASP A 27 30.76 -22.60 7.82
N LEU A 28 31.66 -23.31 8.51
CA LEU A 28 32.96 -23.75 8.02
C LEU A 28 32.93 -25.25 7.77
N SER A 29 33.50 -25.70 6.66
CA SER A 29 33.59 -27.14 6.33
C SER A 29 34.43 -27.94 7.35
N ALA A 30 35.29 -27.25 8.12
CA ALA A 30 36.09 -27.82 9.23
C ALA A 30 36.51 -26.69 10.19
N ALA A 31 36.81 -27.05 11.45
CA ALA A 31 37.35 -26.10 12.41
C ALA A 31 38.72 -25.61 11.96
N SER A 32 38.97 -24.31 12.14
CA SER A 32 40.28 -23.69 11.91
C SER A 32 41.02 -23.48 13.23
N SER A 33 42.34 -23.61 13.24
CA SER A 33 43.17 -23.22 14.39
C SER A 33 43.35 -21.71 14.55
N GLN A 34 42.90 -20.91 13.55
CA GLN A 34 42.91 -19.46 13.52
C GLN A 34 41.52 -18.91 13.41
N ASN A 35 41.32 -17.68 13.84
CA ASN A 35 40.06 -16.97 13.55
C ASN A 35 39.90 -16.84 12.04
N VAL A 36 38.70 -17.21 11.57
CA VAL A 36 38.27 -16.98 10.20
C VAL A 36 37.46 -15.68 10.16
N THR A 37 37.76 -14.80 9.23
CA THR A 37 36.93 -13.61 8.99
C THR A 37 36.35 -13.67 7.58
N VAL A 38 35.14 -13.15 7.41
CA VAL A 38 34.48 -12.99 6.13
C VAL A 38 33.69 -11.69 6.13
N ASP A 39 33.90 -10.86 5.11
CA ASP A 39 33.09 -9.66 4.93
C ASP A 39 31.73 -10.01 4.38
N TYR A 40 30.72 -9.20 4.74
CA TYR A 40 29.39 -9.31 4.16
C TYR A 40 28.84 -7.95 3.76
N ALA A 41 28.12 -7.95 2.63
CA ALA A 41 27.43 -6.78 2.10
C ALA A 41 25.93 -7.06 2.03
N ILE A 42 25.12 -6.02 2.26
CA ILE A 42 23.67 -6.08 2.31
C ILE A 42 23.08 -5.35 1.11
N THR A 43 22.13 -6.01 0.44
CA THR A 43 21.29 -5.47 -0.64
C THR A 43 19.87 -6.03 -0.48
N GLY A 44 18.95 -5.74 -1.40
CA GLY A 44 17.58 -6.24 -1.37
C GLY A 44 16.58 -5.13 -1.63
N THR A 45 15.30 -5.45 -1.45
CA THR A 45 14.19 -4.48 -1.59
C THR A 45 13.84 -3.80 -0.27
N ALA A 46 14.04 -4.50 0.86
CA ALA A 46 13.83 -3.94 2.19
C ALA A 46 14.80 -2.80 2.50
N THR A 47 14.32 -1.77 3.16
CA THR A 47 15.07 -0.56 3.52
C THR A 47 15.70 -0.70 4.89
N GLY A 48 17.02 -0.73 4.93
CA GLY A 48 17.80 -0.82 6.18
C GLY A 48 17.73 0.45 7.03
N SER A 49 18.60 0.50 8.05
CA SER A 49 18.76 1.64 8.98
C SER A 49 17.56 1.86 9.90
N GLY A 50 16.74 0.84 10.14
CA GLY A 50 15.62 0.88 11.09
C GLY A 50 14.29 1.30 10.46
N THR A 51 14.17 1.35 9.12
CA THR A 51 12.88 1.43 8.43
C THR A 51 12.23 0.05 8.51
N ASP A 52 12.77 -0.96 7.83
CA ASP A 52 12.22 -2.32 7.83
C ASP A 52 13.08 -3.27 8.68
N TYR A 53 14.38 -3.00 8.81
CA TYR A 53 15.30 -3.78 9.62
C TYR A 53 16.58 -3.01 9.98
N THR A 54 17.40 -3.60 10.86
CA THR A 54 18.72 -3.08 11.20
C THR A 54 19.79 -4.13 10.90
N LEU A 55 20.57 -3.91 9.87
CA LEU A 55 21.82 -4.61 9.56
C LEU A 55 22.62 -3.78 8.56
N ALA A 56 23.87 -3.45 8.88
CA ALA A 56 24.81 -2.79 7.97
C ALA A 56 25.82 -3.81 7.41
N ASN A 57 26.53 -3.42 6.35
CA ASN A 57 27.71 -4.15 5.88
C ASN A 57 28.72 -4.33 7.02
N GLY A 58 29.41 -5.46 7.07
CA GLY A 58 30.32 -5.74 8.15
C GLY A 58 31.24 -6.92 7.90
N THR A 59 31.90 -7.37 8.95
CA THR A 59 32.77 -8.54 8.94
C THR A 59 32.35 -9.49 10.05
N LEU A 60 32.05 -10.75 9.67
CA LEU A 60 31.84 -11.84 10.62
C LEU A 60 33.19 -12.45 11.01
N THR A 61 33.39 -12.68 12.30
CA THR A 61 34.53 -13.44 12.82
C THR A 61 34.04 -14.76 13.42
N ILE A 62 34.52 -15.87 12.89
CA ILE A 62 34.35 -17.22 13.45
C ILE A 62 35.61 -17.56 14.22
N ASN A 63 35.51 -17.72 15.51
CA ASN A 63 36.68 -17.91 16.38
C ASN A 63 37.37 -19.25 16.12
N ALA A 64 38.68 -19.30 16.39
CA ALA A 64 39.46 -20.53 16.31
C ALA A 64 38.79 -21.69 17.07
N GLY A 65 38.72 -22.85 16.45
CA GLY A 65 38.03 -24.04 16.96
C GLY A 65 36.52 -24.10 16.74
N ALA A 66 35.88 -23.00 16.38
CA ALA A 66 34.45 -23.00 16.00
C ALA A 66 34.26 -23.44 14.54
N THR A 67 33.09 -24.00 14.24
CA THR A 67 32.70 -24.40 12.90
C THR A 67 31.54 -23.57 12.33
N SER A 68 31.07 -22.57 13.04
CA SER A 68 30.03 -21.66 12.58
C SER A 68 30.05 -20.32 13.29
N GLY A 69 29.40 -19.35 12.65
CA GLY A 69 29.05 -18.03 13.19
C GLY A 69 27.70 -17.61 12.69
N SER A 70 27.20 -16.44 13.12
CA SER A 70 25.93 -15.94 12.66
C SER A 70 25.96 -14.45 12.34
N ILE A 71 25.26 -14.05 11.28
CA ILE A 71 24.94 -12.66 10.95
C ILE A 71 23.48 -12.47 11.34
N THR A 72 23.18 -11.42 12.11
CA THR A 72 21.82 -11.20 12.61
C THR A 72 21.18 -9.99 11.94
N ILE A 73 20.08 -10.20 11.23
CA ILE A 73 19.14 -9.15 10.83
C ILE A 73 18.36 -8.81 12.10
N GLY A 74 18.56 -7.61 12.63
CA GLY A 74 17.92 -7.16 13.87
C GLY A 74 16.87 -6.12 13.65
N SER A 75 16.05 -5.89 14.68
CA SER A 75 15.01 -4.86 14.68
C SER A 75 14.17 -4.88 13.38
N ILE A 76 13.68 -6.06 13.01
CA ILE A 76 12.69 -6.16 11.94
C ILE A 76 11.45 -5.43 12.47
N VAL A 77 10.92 -4.52 11.67
CA VAL A 77 9.83 -3.62 12.05
C VAL A 77 8.51 -4.25 11.64
N ASP A 78 7.59 -4.37 12.59
CA ASP A 78 6.21 -4.79 12.45
C ASP A 78 5.36 -3.53 12.55
N ASP A 79 4.77 -3.09 11.45
CA ASP A 79 3.92 -1.91 11.47
C ASP A 79 2.46 -2.26 11.14
N SER A 80 1.69 -1.49 10.46
CA SER A 80 0.29 -1.77 10.10
C SER A 80 -0.01 -1.36 8.66
N LEU A 81 1.03 -1.27 7.84
CA LEU A 81 0.92 -0.94 6.42
C LEU A 81 0.86 -2.24 5.62
N ASP A 82 -0.19 -2.41 4.83
CA ASP A 82 -0.23 -3.44 3.79
C ASP A 82 0.88 -3.18 2.76
N GLU A 83 1.85 -4.09 2.69
CA GLU A 83 3.06 -3.99 1.88
C GLU A 83 3.28 -5.22 1.00
N THR A 84 4.20 -5.12 0.08
CA THR A 84 4.71 -6.32 -0.60
C THR A 84 5.80 -6.97 0.23
N ASN A 85 5.88 -8.31 0.18
CA ASN A 85 7.02 -9.01 0.77
C ASN A 85 8.35 -8.43 0.28
N GLU A 86 9.28 -8.21 1.19
CA GLU A 86 10.56 -7.59 0.91
C GLU A 86 11.74 -8.53 1.15
N THR A 87 12.92 -8.18 0.65
CA THR A 87 14.10 -9.03 0.76
C THR A 87 15.28 -8.31 1.37
N VAL A 88 16.02 -9.04 2.23
CA VAL A 88 17.36 -8.70 2.68
C VAL A 88 18.33 -9.74 2.12
N ILE A 89 19.22 -9.32 1.25
CA ILE A 89 20.21 -10.20 0.59
C ILE A 89 21.57 -9.95 1.20
N VAL A 90 22.14 -11.00 1.79
CA VAL A 90 23.46 -10.99 2.41
C VAL A 90 24.45 -11.71 1.51
N THR A 91 25.53 -11.05 1.12
CA THR A 91 26.57 -11.62 0.23
C THR A 91 27.92 -11.66 0.94
N LEU A 92 28.52 -12.84 1.08
CA LEU A 92 29.85 -13.04 1.65
C LEU A 92 30.95 -12.70 0.62
N SER A 93 32.05 -12.12 1.13
CA SER A 93 33.23 -11.78 0.34
C SER A 93 34.49 -11.75 1.21
N ASN A 94 35.68 -11.63 0.60
CA ASN A 94 36.95 -11.35 1.25
C ASN A 94 37.24 -12.23 2.48
N SER A 95 37.15 -13.57 2.36
CA SER A 95 37.45 -14.46 3.48
C SER A 95 38.97 -14.47 3.79
N SER A 96 39.32 -14.55 5.09
CA SER A 96 40.67 -14.75 5.60
C SER A 96 40.73 -16.04 6.41
N ASN A 97 41.78 -16.83 6.24
CA ASN A 97 41.96 -18.16 6.83
C ASN A 97 40.90 -19.20 6.40
N ALA A 98 40.14 -18.91 5.36
CA ALA A 98 39.18 -19.79 4.71
C ALA A 98 39.10 -19.44 3.22
N THR A 99 38.49 -20.33 2.42
CA THR A 99 38.12 -20.07 1.05
C THR A 99 36.60 -19.91 0.95
N LEU A 100 36.13 -18.95 0.13
CA LEU A 100 34.71 -18.81 -0.13
C LEU A 100 34.19 -20.02 -0.92
N GLY A 101 33.09 -20.60 -0.48
CA GLY A 101 32.40 -21.66 -1.17
C GLY A 101 31.41 -21.14 -2.23
N THR A 102 30.47 -22.00 -2.59
CA THR A 102 29.44 -21.71 -3.63
C THR A 102 28.22 -20.99 -3.04
N ASP A 103 27.87 -21.28 -1.77
CA ASP A 103 26.68 -20.78 -1.08
C ASP A 103 26.97 -19.47 -0.35
N LYS A 104 27.47 -18.49 -1.08
CA LYS A 104 27.91 -17.20 -0.55
C LYS A 104 26.85 -16.11 -0.57
N VAL A 105 25.62 -16.41 -1.00
CA VAL A 105 24.50 -15.47 -1.01
C VAL A 105 23.34 -16.10 -0.27
N HIS A 106 22.78 -15.36 0.70
CA HIS A 106 21.56 -15.73 1.43
C HIS A 106 20.51 -14.65 1.21
N THR A 107 19.28 -15.08 0.84
CA THR A 107 18.13 -14.19 0.73
C THR A 107 17.18 -14.46 1.90
N TYR A 108 16.96 -13.47 2.75
CA TYR A 108 15.90 -13.48 3.74
C TYR A 108 14.72 -12.69 3.20
N THR A 109 13.51 -13.27 3.23
CA THR A 109 12.27 -12.59 2.84
C THR A 109 11.50 -12.19 4.11
N ILE A 110 11.27 -10.90 4.28
CA ILE A 110 10.33 -10.35 5.25
C ILE A 110 8.94 -10.48 4.63
N ILE A 111 8.06 -11.18 5.32
CA ILE A 111 6.69 -11.43 4.86
C ILE A 111 5.78 -10.45 5.59
N ASP A 112 5.11 -9.61 4.81
CA ASP A 112 4.04 -8.74 5.28
C ASP A 112 2.92 -9.58 5.92
N ASN A 113 2.42 -9.16 7.07
CA ASN A 113 1.34 -9.82 7.80
C ASN A 113 0.09 -8.95 7.96
N ASP A 114 0.06 -7.80 7.33
CA ASP A 114 -1.07 -6.89 7.35
C ASP A 114 -2.10 -7.21 6.27
N ASN A 115 -3.33 -6.82 6.54
CA ASN A 115 -4.41 -7.05 5.58
C ASN A 115 -4.59 -5.81 4.70
N PRO A 116 -4.89 -5.99 3.41
CA PRO A 116 -5.30 -4.90 2.56
C PRO A 116 -6.44 -4.08 3.19
N PRO A 117 -6.42 -2.74 3.10
CA PRO A 117 -7.47 -1.90 3.65
C PRO A 117 -8.82 -2.15 2.98
N THR A 118 -9.92 -1.76 3.62
CA THR A 118 -11.23 -1.63 2.96
C THR A 118 -11.35 -0.25 2.32
N VAL A 119 -12.04 -0.19 1.16
CA VAL A 119 -12.37 1.05 0.46
C VAL A 119 -13.86 1.28 0.47
N ASP A 120 -14.28 2.46 0.98
CA ASP A 120 -15.67 2.83 1.20
C ASP A 120 -15.90 4.31 0.85
N PHE A 121 -17.14 4.72 0.60
CA PHE A 121 -17.49 6.13 0.62
C PHE A 121 -17.52 6.65 2.07
N GLU A 122 -16.94 7.84 2.32
CA GLU A 122 -17.05 8.54 3.61
C GLU A 122 -18.51 8.72 4.04
N LEU A 123 -19.37 9.01 3.09
CA LEU A 123 -20.82 9.16 3.29
C LEU A 123 -21.58 8.37 2.22
N THR A 124 -22.63 7.69 2.60
CA THR A 124 -23.51 6.96 1.65
C THR A 124 -24.50 7.85 0.90
N SER A 125 -24.63 9.12 1.32
CA SER A 125 -25.49 10.10 0.63
C SER A 125 -25.04 11.53 0.86
N SER A 126 -25.38 12.39 -0.10
CA SER A 126 -25.25 13.85 0.00
C SER A 126 -26.24 14.55 -0.92
N SER A 127 -26.36 15.85 -0.83
CA SER A 127 -27.20 16.65 -1.73
C SER A 127 -26.58 18.01 -2.01
N GLY A 128 -27.01 18.65 -3.06
CA GLY A 128 -26.64 20.02 -3.43
C GLY A 128 -27.66 20.60 -4.41
N ALA A 129 -27.79 21.92 -4.42
CA ALA A 129 -28.65 22.61 -5.39
C ALA A 129 -28.01 22.55 -6.78
N GLU A 130 -28.78 22.63 -7.85
CA GLU A 130 -28.29 22.73 -9.23
C GLU A 130 -27.36 23.92 -9.46
N SER A 131 -27.52 24.98 -8.69
CA SER A 131 -26.65 26.18 -8.77
C SER A 131 -25.21 25.95 -8.33
N VAL A 132 -24.84 24.76 -7.80
CA VAL A 132 -23.45 24.40 -7.55
C VAL A 132 -22.85 23.78 -8.83
N SER A 133 -21.66 24.20 -9.21
CA SER A 133 -21.02 23.70 -10.44
C SER A 133 -20.41 22.31 -10.33
N SER A 134 -20.16 21.83 -9.11
CA SER A 134 -19.57 20.52 -8.86
C SER A 134 -19.81 20.02 -7.44
N LYS A 135 -19.67 18.71 -7.26
CA LYS A 135 -19.70 18.03 -5.95
C LYS A 135 -18.55 17.05 -5.85
N ALA A 136 -17.69 17.26 -4.85
CA ALA A 136 -16.68 16.30 -4.46
C ALA A 136 -17.31 15.21 -3.56
N VAL A 137 -17.07 13.95 -3.86
CA VAL A 137 -17.44 12.78 -3.08
C VAL A 137 -16.18 12.09 -2.62
N THR A 138 -15.97 12.01 -1.31
CA THR A 138 -14.79 11.40 -0.70
C THR A 138 -14.95 9.88 -0.66
N VAL A 139 -13.87 9.19 -1.01
CA VAL A 139 -13.69 7.75 -0.84
C VAL A 139 -12.53 7.54 0.11
N ASP A 140 -12.74 6.82 1.20
CA ASP A 140 -11.75 6.56 2.23
C ASP A 140 -11.27 5.12 2.17
N ILE A 141 -10.07 4.88 2.68
CA ILE A 141 -9.57 3.54 2.99
C ILE A 141 -9.34 3.41 4.50
N SER A 142 -9.61 2.21 5.04
CA SER A 142 -9.60 1.94 6.48
C SER A 142 -8.24 2.14 7.15
N ALA A 143 -7.14 1.99 6.39
CA ALA A 143 -5.76 2.23 6.82
C ALA A 143 -4.93 2.68 5.61
N ALA A 144 -3.81 3.35 5.84
CA ALA A 144 -2.85 3.63 4.78
C ALA A 144 -2.25 2.31 4.25
N SER A 145 -1.89 2.27 2.96
CA SER A 145 -1.13 1.18 2.36
C SER A 145 0.13 1.75 1.72
N SER A 146 1.21 0.99 1.68
CA SER A 146 2.42 1.37 0.93
C SER A 146 2.23 1.24 -0.58
N LEU A 147 1.10 0.66 -1.00
CA LEU A 147 0.72 0.47 -2.40
C LEU A 147 -0.34 1.50 -2.83
N ASN A 148 -0.36 1.83 -4.12
CA ASN A 148 -1.49 2.56 -4.67
C ASN A 148 -2.73 1.68 -4.63
N VAL A 149 -3.81 2.17 -4.01
CA VAL A 149 -5.13 1.55 -4.06
C VAL A 149 -5.89 2.09 -5.26
N THR A 150 -6.46 1.20 -6.07
CA THR A 150 -7.37 1.60 -7.14
C THR A 150 -8.75 0.99 -6.92
N VAL A 151 -9.80 1.71 -7.31
CA VAL A 151 -11.17 1.22 -7.27
C VAL A 151 -11.95 1.77 -8.47
N ASP A 152 -12.65 0.91 -9.17
CA ASP A 152 -13.55 1.33 -10.24
C ASP A 152 -14.84 1.89 -9.66
N TYR A 153 -15.40 2.90 -10.33
CA TYR A 153 -16.71 3.41 -10.01
C TYR A 153 -17.61 3.46 -11.23
N ALA A 154 -18.85 3.02 -11.04
CA ALA A 154 -19.93 3.13 -12.02
C ALA A 154 -20.88 4.26 -11.62
N VAL A 155 -21.37 4.99 -12.62
CA VAL A 155 -22.29 6.11 -12.45
C VAL A 155 -23.65 5.75 -13.03
N THR A 156 -24.70 5.87 -12.21
CA THR A 156 -26.10 5.63 -12.55
C THR A 156 -26.98 6.69 -11.88
N GLY A 157 -28.29 6.57 -11.96
CA GLY A 157 -29.22 7.48 -11.27
C GLY A 157 -30.34 7.96 -12.20
N THR A 158 -31.09 8.96 -11.78
CA THR A 158 -32.18 9.57 -12.57
C THR A 158 -31.67 10.77 -13.37
N ALA A 159 -30.66 11.47 -12.87
CA ALA A 159 -30.02 12.58 -13.58
C ALA A 159 -29.31 12.08 -14.85
N THR A 160 -29.38 12.87 -15.91
CA THR A 160 -28.81 12.58 -17.22
C THR A 160 -27.39 13.12 -17.35
N GLY A 161 -26.42 12.24 -17.48
CA GLY A 161 -25.00 12.60 -17.63
C GLY A 161 -24.67 13.23 -19.00
N SER A 162 -23.38 13.30 -19.31
CA SER A 162 -22.83 13.84 -20.55
C SER A 162 -23.09 15.32 -20.78
N GLY A 163 -23.27 16.10 -19.70
CA GLY A 163 -23.43 17.55 -19.73
C GLY A 163 -24.87 18.03 -19.89
N THR A 164 -25.86 17.14 -19.72
CA THR A 164 -27.27 17.57 -19.57
C THR A 164 -27.47 18.10 -18.15
N ASP A 165 -27.39 17.24 -17.13
CA ASP A 165 -27.54 17.63 -15.72
C ASP A 165 -26.20 17.65 -14.99
N TYR A 166 -25.23 16.83 -15.45
CA TYR A 166 -23.87 16.76 -14.91
C TYR A 166 -22.89 16.14 -15.91
N THR A 167 -21.57 16.24 -15.58
CA THR A 167 -20.51 15.62 -16.35
C THR A 167 -19.70 14.67 -15.46
N LEU A 168 -19.94 13.39 -15.52
CA LEU A 168 -19.11 12.33 -14.92
C LEU A 168 -19.42 11.02 -15.64
N ALA A 169 -18.38 10.34 -16.11
CA ALA A 169 -18.47 8.99 -16.67
C ALA A 169 -17.96 7.96 -15.65
N ASN A 170 -18.23 6.67 -15.92
CA ASN A 170 -17.57 5.58 -15.20
C ASN A 170 -16.04 5.75 -15.27
N GLY A 171 -15.34 5.37 -14.22
CA GLY A 171 -13.90 5.54 -14.16
C GLY A 171 -13.26 4.71 -13.07
N THR A 172 -11.98 4.98 -12.85
CA THR A 172 -11.17 4.38 -11.78
C THR A 172 -10.58 5.50 -10.94
N LEU A 173 -10.79 5.43 -9.63
CA LEU A 173 -10.12 6.28 -8.65
C LEU A 173 -8.81 5.62 -8.23
N THR A 174 -7.74 6.41 -8.12
CA THR A 174 -6.47 5.98 -7.52
C THR A 174 -6.24 6.77 -6.24
N ILE A 175 -6.07 6.07 -5.13
CA ILE A 175 -5.60 6.60 -3.85
C ILE A 175 -4.12 6.24 -3.77
N ASN A 176 -3.25 7.24 -3.72
CA ASN A 176 -1.81 7.03 -3.77
C ASN A 176 -1.30 6.39 -2.47
N ALA A 177 -0.20 5.64 -2.57
CA ALA A 177 0.52 5.08 -1.44
C ALA A 177 0.70 6.10 -0.31
N GLY A 178 0.42 5.69 0.93
CA GLY A 178 0.47 6.53 2.13
C GLY A 178 -0.73 7.48 2.33
N ALA A 179 -1.60 7.67 1.32
CA ALA A 179 -2.85 8.43 1.50
C ALA A 179 -3.95 7.53 2.07
N THR A 180 -4.90 8.13 2.77
CA THR A 180 -6.06 7.43 3.36
C THR A 180 -7.38 7.79 2.68
N SER A 181 -7.36 8.66 1.66
CA SER A 181 -8.58 9.04 0.93
C SER A 181 -8.27 9.51 -0.48
N GLY A 182 -9.32 9.50 -1.31
CA GLY A 182 -9.35 10.09 -2.63
C GLY A 182 -10.71 10.74 -2.91
N THR A 183 -10.86 11.37 -4.05
CA THR A 183 -12.09 12.13 -4.37
C THR A 183 -12.57 11.81 -5.78
N ILE A 184 -13.85 11.49 -5.92
CA ILE A 184 -14.57 11.46 -7.18
C ILE A 184 -15.35 12.77 -7.29
N THR A 185 -15.18 13.51 -8.38
CA THR A 185 -15.87 14.79 -8.57
C THR A 185 -17.00 14.63 -9.59
N ILE A 186 -18.23 14.90 -9.17
CA ILE A 186 -19.38 15.10 -10.06
C ILE A 186 -19.26 16.54 -10.54
N ASP A 187 -18.89 16.74 -11.80
CA ASP A 187 -18.60 18.04 -12.38
C ASP A 187 -19.71 18.51 -13.31
N GLY A 188 -19.67 19.80 -13.69
CA GLY A 188 -20.59 20.37 -14.66
C GLY A 188 -22.05 20.16 -14.31
N ILE A 189 -22.41 20.33 -13.03
CA ILE A 189 -23.82 20.35 -12.61
C ILE A 189 -24.47 21.57 -13.25
N VAL A 190 -25.61 21.38 -13.92
CA VAL A 190 -26.27 22.38 -14.77
C VAL A 190 -27.56 22.86 -14.10
N ASP A 191 -27.68 24.19 -13.94
CA ASP A 191 -28.92 24.90 -13.60
C ASP A 191 -29.45 25.54 -14.89
N ASP A 192 -30.39 24.87 -15.53
CA ASP A 192 -30.93 25.32 -16.83
C ASP A 192 -32.23 26.14 -16.70
N GLY A 193 -32.75 26.28 -15.47
CA GLY A 193 -33.94 27.04 -15.13
C GLY A 193 -35.25 26.35 -15.51
N ASN A 194 -35.22 25.11 -15.92
CA ASN A 194 -36.41 24.25 -16.05
C ASN A 194 -36.80 23.67 -14.69
N VAL A 195 -38.07 23.33 -14.50
CA VAL A 195 -38.50 22.64 -13.27
C VAL A 195 -38.58 21.16 -13.56
N GLU A 196 -37.62 20.39 -13.11
CA GLU A 196 -37.45 18.98 -13.40
C GLU A 196 -37.74 18.07 -12.21
N GLY A 197 -37.56 18.61 -10.99
CA GLY A 197 -37.66 17.89 -9.74
C GLY A 197 -36.29 17.35 -9.30
N ASN A 198 -36.21 16.89 -8.07
CA ASN A 198 -34.96 16.35 -7.56
C ASN A 198 -34.51 15.11 -8.30
N GLU A 199 -33.26 15.08 -8.71
CA GLU A 199 -32.64 13.98 -9.42
C GLU A 199 -31.47 13.36 -8.67
N THR A 200 -31.01 12.19 -9.09
CA THR A 200 -29.93 11.48 -8.40
C THR A 200 -28.80 11.10 -9.32
N VAL A 201 -27.57 11.21 -8.80
CA VAL A 201 -26.36 10.60 -9.34
C VAL A 201 -25.91 9.55 -8.31
N ILE A 202 -25.86 8.29 -8.73
CA ILE A 202 -25.50 7.16 -7.87
C ILE A 202 -24.13 6.64 -8.30
N LEU A 203 -23.18 6.64 -7.38
CA LEU A 203 -21.84 6.08 -7.55
C LEU A 203 -21.79 4.71 -6.88
N THR A 204 -21.25 3.72 -7.56
CA THR A 204 -21.05 2.37 -7.01
C THR A 204 -19.60 1.94 -7.19
N LEU A 205 -18.90 1.63 -6.10
CA LEU A 205 -17.52 1.13 -6.10
C LEU A 205 -17.47 -0.36 -6.42
N SER A 206 -16.46 -0.78 -7.17
CA SER A 206 -16.20 -2.18 -7.54
C SER A 206 -14.75 -2.40 -7.94
N ASN A 207 -14.32 -3.68 -8.11
CA ASN A 207 -13.01 -4.05 -8.68
C ASN A 207 -11.82 -3.31 -8.06
N SER A 208 -11.69 -3.32 -6.74
CA SER A 208 -10.53 -2.72 -6.06
C SER A 208 -9.26 -3.55 -6.29
N SER A 209 -8.12 -2.87 -6.30
CA SER A 209 -6.78 -3.48 -6.26
C SER A 209 -6.03 -2.93 -5.05
N ASN A 210 -5.30 -3.79 -4.33
CA ASN A 210 -4.63 -3.49 -3.07
C ASN A 210 -5.58 -2.98 -1.97
N ALA A 211 -6.84 -3.34 -2.06
CA ALA A 211 -7.89 -3.09 -1.08
C ALA A 211 -9.05 -4.06 -1.30
N THR A 212 -9.93 -4.17 -0.33
CA THR A 212 -11.22 -4.84 -0.47
C THR A 212 -12.34 -3.81 -0.45
N VAL A 213 -13.35 -3.97 -1.33
CA VAL A 213 -14.52 -3.08 -1.31
C VAL A 213 -15.34 -3.36 -0.05
N GLY A 214 -15.62 -2.31 0.73
CA GLY A 214 -16.35 -2.40 1.98
C GLY A 214 -17.87 -2.39 1.82
N SER A 215 -18.57 -2.14 2.91
CA SER A 215 -20.06 -2.15 2.93
C SER A 215 -20.67 -0.87 2.40
N ASP A 216 -19.99 0.28 2.57
CA ASP A 216 -20.46 1.60 2.17
C ASP A 216 -20.02 1.94 0.73
N ASN A 217 -20.23 0.97 -0.17
CA ASN A 217 -19.78 1.02 -1.56
C ASN A 217 -20.73 1.73 -2.52
N VAL A 218 -21.81 2.32 -2.01
CA VAL A 218 -22.78 3.10 -2.81
C VAL A 218 -22.97 4.47 -2.20
N HIS A 219 -22.80 5.52 -3.02
CA HIS A 219 -23.10 6.90 -2.64
C HIS A 219 -24.18 7.46 -3.55
N THR A 220 -25.22 8.08 -2.96
CA THR A 220 -26.27 8.77 -3.71
C THR A 220 -26.13 10.29 -3.50
N PHE A 221 -25.80 11.00 -4.55
CA PHE A 221 -25.89 12.47 -4.57
C PHE A 221 -27.23 12.89 -5.15
N THR A 222 -27.99 13.74 -4.44
CA THR A 222 -29.26 14.29 -4.90
C THR A 222 -29.05 15.73 -5.36
N ILE A 223 -29.30 15.99 -6.64
CA ILE A 223 -29.38 17.34 -7.22
C ILE A 223 -30.76 17.90 -6.81
N LEU A 224 -30.75 19.01 -6.12
CA LEU A 224 -31.98 19.63 -5.60
C LEU A 224 -32.43 20.73 -6.52
N GLU A 225 -33.64 20.58 -7.02
CA GLU A 225 -34.34 21.62 -7.78
C GLU A 225 -34.57 22.87 -6.92
N PRO A 226 -34.33 24.09 -7.44
CA PRO A 226 -34.68 25.32 -6.76
C PRO A 226 -36.17 25.39 -6.44
N VAL A 227 -36.51 25.67 -5.19
CA VAL A 227 -37.92 25.92 -4.83
C VAL A 227 -38.34 27.23 -5.48
N VAL A 228 -39.05 27.14 -6.63
CA VAL A 228 -39.67 28.31 -7.24
C VAL A 228 -40.72 28.85 -6.25
N GLY A 229 -40.32 29.89 -5.50
CA GLY A 229 -41.23 30.57 -4.59
C GLY A 229 -42.47 31.00 -5.35
N ASN A 230 -43.65 30.63 -4.83
CA ASN A 230 -44.97 30.96 -5.39
C ASN A 230 -45.00 32.51 -5.62
N ARG A 231 -44.73 32.94 -6.86
CA ARG A 231 -44.94 34.35 -7.21
C ARG A 231 -46.44 34.59 -7.12
N ASN A 232 -46.88 35.17 -6.01
CA ASN A 232 -48.22 35.74 -5.90
C ASN A 232 -48.44 36.67 -7.09
N ILE A 233 -49.12 36.15 -8.10
CA ILE A 233 -49.63 37.00 -9.17
C ILE A 233 -50.69 37.87 -8.54
N ALA A 234 -50.32 39.06 -8.13
CA ALA A 234 -51.29 40.09 -7.73
C ALA A 234 -52.04 40.50 -9.02
N PHE A 235 -53.22 39.99 -9.20
CA PHE A 235 -54.12 40.56 -10.21
C PHE A 235 -54.39 42.01 -9.77
N ALA A 236 -53.87 42.98 -10.52
CA ALA A 236 -54.30 44.34 -10.42
C ALA A 236 -55.76 44.42 -10.85
N ASN A 237 -56.66 44.61 -9.90
CA ASN A 237 -58.05 44.95 -10.22
C ASN A 237 -58.09 46.27 -10.94
N ALA A 238 -58.57 46.26 -12.17
CA ALA A 238 -58.91 47.48 -12.95
C ALA A 238 -60.20 48.11 -12.44
#